data_70c56ae26d89f615c212dea32c54ad70
#
_entry.id   70c56ae26d89f615c212dea32c54ad70
#
_cell.length_a   1.000
_cell.length_b   1.000
_cell.length_c   1.000
_cell.angle_alpha   90.00
_cell.angle_beta   90.00
_cell.angle_gamma   90.00
#
_symmetry.space_group_name_H-M   'P 1'
#
loop_
_entity.id
_entity.type
_entity.pdbx_description
1 polymer ?
#
loop_
_entity_poly.entity_id
_entity_poly.type
_entity_poly.pdbx_seq_one_letter_code
_entity_poly.pdbx_strand_id
1 'polypeptide(L)'
;FILVGSFMPLIKRESLNLGIDNSKGITLHIHSFVEKNPFSIIFLSCMILVISIFGISKLTVENKFIDYFKPTTEIYKGLSLIDQKLGGTATLDVIIDAPELLKEDLSDGFDDEFDDDFGEFLNDEIDDQGYWFNSDNLAYLETIHDYLENRPEIGKVLSVSSGIKLAEIANNGDRLTDLELALLRKLLPEDIESQLLSAYITNGDNQVRLSARVIESYEGLNRKDLINSVKNDLETKFNISSDKYKLTGISVIYNNLLQSLFGSLIGSIGIVFTSIFIMFLFLCKSIK
;
A
#
# COMPACT_ATOMS: atom_id res chain seq x y z
N PHE A 1 -37.66 -4.31 -0.48
CA PHE A 1 -38.12 -4.95 -1.73
C PHE A 1 -39.00 -6.18 -1.49
N ILE A 2 -38.71 -7.03 -0.50
CA ILE A 2 -39.48 -8.24 -0.18
C ILE A 2 -40.89 -7.88 0.34
N LEU A 3 -41.04 -6.80 1.11
CA LEU A 3 -42.34 -6.34 1.64
C LEU A 3 -43.30 -5.85 0.56
N VAL A 4 -42.81 -5.25 -0.52
CA VAL A 4 -43.65 -4.75 -1.63
C VAL A 4 -44.24 -5.93 -2.42
N GLY A 5 -43.46 -7.00 -2.63
CA GLY A 5 -43.95 -8.20 -3.31
C GLY A 5 -45.04 -8.96 -2.57
N SER A 6 -45.04 -8.95 -1.23
CA SER A 6 -46.05 -9.63 -0.41
C SER A 6 -47.41 -8.94 -0.41
N PHE A 7 -47.48 -7.65 -0.69
CA PHE A 7 -48.73 -6.88 -0.76
C PHE A 7 -49.40 -6.91 -2.15
N MET A 8 -48.73 -7.38 -3.17
CA MET A 8 -49.26 -7.43 -4.55
C MET A 8 -50.54 -8.28 -4.76
N PRO A 9 -50.76 -9.40 -4.05
CA PRO A 9 -51.99 -10.16 -4.19
C PRO A 9 -53.22 -9.53 -3.50
N LEU A 10 -53.02 -8.51 -2.63
CA LEU A 10 -54.12 -7.83 -1.94
C LEU A 10 -54.73 -6.64 -2.73
N ILE A 11 -54.06 -6.23 -3.78
CA ILE A 11 -54.56 -5.17 -4.68
C ILE A 11 -55.52 -5.84 -5.67
N LYS A 12 -56.83 -5.60 -5.46
CA LYS A 12 -57.90 -6.00 -6.34
C LYS A 12 -57.55 -5.61 -7.78
N ARG A 13 -57.45 -6.64 -8.65
CA ARG A 13 -57.16 -6.46 -10.09
C ARG A 13 -58.35 -5.74 -10.74
N GLU A 14 -58.44 -4.43 -10.65
CA GLU A 14 -59.20 -3.66 -11.60
C GLU A 14 -58.44 -3.70 -12.92
N SER A 15 -59.12 -4.19 -13.97
CA SER A 15 -58.59 -4.22 -15.31
C SER A 15 -58.34 -2.78 -15.78
N LEU A 16 -57.18 -2.23 -15.49
CA LEU A 16 -56.69 -1.03 -16.10
C LEU A 16 -56.46 -1.36 -17.58
N ASN A 17 -57.40 -0.95 -18.40
CA ASN A 17 -57.23 -0.85 -19.84
C ASN A 17 -56.19 0.25 -20.10
N LEU A 18 -54.95 -0.06 -19.86
CA LEU A 18 -53.81 0.76 -20.30
C LEU A 18 -53.74 0.60 -21.84
N GLY A 19 -54.10 1.68 -22.51
CA GLY A 19 -53.88 1.79 -23.96
C GLY A 19 -52.41 1.66 -24.28
N ILE A 20 -51.97 0.43 -24.50
CA ILE A 20 -50.62 0.05 -24.83
C ILE A 20 -50.58 -0.25 -26.31
N ASP A 21 -50.41 0.78 -27.11
CA ASP A 21 -50.29 0.50 -28.57
C ASP A 21 -48.89 0.69 -29.15
N ASN A 22 -47.94 1.33 -28.45
CA ASN A 22 -46.59 1.49 -29.01
C ASN A 22 -45.51 0.56 -28.48
N SER A 23 -45.69 -0.12 -27.36
CA SER A 23 -44.71 -1.07 -26.83
C SER A 23 -44.82 -2.46 -27.44
N LYS A 24 -45.99 -2.83 -27.99
CA LYS A 24 -46.23 -4.13 -28.60
C LYS A 24 -45.33 -4.40 -29.81
N GLY A 25 -44.96 -3.37 -30.59
CA GLY A 25 -44.13 -3.53 -31.79
C GLY A 25 -42.70 -3.98 -31.47
N ILE A 26 -42.06 -3.38 -30.48
CA ILE A 26 -40.66 -3.67 -30.15
C ILE A 26 -40.57 -5.02 -29.43
N THR A 27 -41.46 -5.28 -28.46
CA THR A 27 -41.46 -6.54 -27.69
C THR A 27 -41.76 -7.76 -28.58
N LEU A 28 -42.67 -7.64 -29.54
CA LEU A 28 -42.99 -8.68 -30.51
C LEU A 28 -41.83 -8.97 -31.49
N HIS A 29 -41.13 -7.92 -31.94
CA HIS A 29 -39.94 -8.09 -32.77
C HIS A 29 -38.80 -8.77 -32.04
N ILE A 30 -38.54 -8.42 -30.76
CA ILE A 30 -37.55 -9.07 -29.93
C ILE A 30 -37.94 -10.54 -29.68
N HIS A 31 -39.21 -10.78 -29.33
CA HIS A 31 -39.72 -12.14 -29.12
C HIS A 31 -39.55 -13.03 -30.37
N SER A 32 -39.97 -12.56 -31.53
CA SER A 32 -39.82 -13.27 -32.82
C SER A 32 -38.35 -13.52 -33.20
N PHE A 33 -37.46 -12.56 -32.87
CA PHE A 33 -36.02 -12.75 -33.09
C PHE A 33 -35.40 -13.76 -32.16
N VAL A 34 -35.84 -13.81 -30.88
CA VAL A 34 -35.38 -14.76 -29.87
C VAL A 34 -35.83 -16.17 -30.25
N GLU A 35 -37.10 -16.36 -30.67
CA GLU A 35 -37.61 -17.67 -31.09
C GLU A 35 -36.93 -18.20 -32.37
N LYS A 36 -36.62 -17.31 -33.33
CA LYS A 36 -36.00 -17.72 -34.61
C LYS A 36 -34.54 -18.16 -34.46
N ASN A 37 -33.79 -17.54 -33.55
CA ASN A 37 -32.35 -17.73 -33.45
C ASN A 37 -31.85 -17.96 -32.01
N PRO A 38 -32.31 -18.96 -31.29
CA PRO A 38 -31.95 -19.21 -29.90
C PRO A 38 -30.42 -19.43 -29.73
N PHE A 39 -29.80 -20.13 -30.66
CA PHE A 39 -28.37 -20.43 -30.64
C PHE A 39 -27.50 -19.17 -30.78
N SER A 40 -27.89 -18.25 -31.66
CA SER A 40 -27.17 -17.00 -31.86
C SER A 40 -27.23 -16.08 -30.63
N ILE A 41 -28.35 -16.12 -29.90
CA ILE A 41 -28.51 -15.30 -28.68
C ILE A 41 -27.67 -15.87 -27.55
N ILE A 42 -27.66 -17.19 -27.37
CA ILE A 42 -26.82 -17.86 -26.37
C ILE A 42 -25.35 -17.60 -26.69
N PHE A 43 -24.94 -17.70 -27.96
CA PHE A 43 -23.56 -17.43 -28.37
C PHE A 43 -23.15 -15.97 -28.09
N LEU A 44 -24.01 -15.03 -28.45
CA LEU A 44 -23.78 -13.60 -28.21
C LEU A 44 -23.69 -13.29 -26.71
N SER A 45 -24.57 -13.89 -25.90
CA SER A 45 -24.55 -13.75 -24.43
C SER A 45 -23.25 -14.31 -23.82
N CYS A 46 -22.81 -15.50 -24.26
CA CYS A 46 -21.54 -16.07 -23.85
C CYS A 46 -20.35 -15.19 -24.27
N MET A 47 -20.38 -14.64 -25.47
CA MET A 47 -19.32 -13.75 -25.94
C MET A 47 -19.23 -12.47 -25.07
N ILE A 48 -20.38 -11.84 -24.78
CA ILE A 48 -20.43 -10.68 -23.89
C ILE A 48 -19.91 -11.03 -22.50
N LEU A 49 -20.27 -12.20 -21.98
CA LEU A 49 -19.81 -12.66 -20.66
C LEU A 49 -18.28 -12.84 -20.62
N VAL A 50 -17.70 -13.46 -21.65
CA VAL A 50 -16.25 -13.62 -21.77
C VAL A 50 -15.54 -12.28 -21.83
N ILE A 51 -16.05 -11.34 -22.63
CA ILE A 51 -15.51 -9.97 -22.76
C ILE A 51 -15.58 -9.26 -21.40
N SER A 52 -16.70 -9.42 -20.68
CA SER A 52 -16.89 -8.80 -19.35
C SER A 52 -15.90 -9.35 -18.32
N ILE A 53 -15.70 -10.66 -18.28
CA ILE A 53 -14.72 -11.30 -17.39
C ILE A 53 -13.31 -10.78 -17.70
N PHE A 54 -12.95 -10.71 -18.99
CA PHE A 54 -11.65 -10.18 -19.40
C PHE A 54 -11.49 -8.68 -19.05
N GLY A 55 -12.54 -7.90 -19.20
CA GLY A 55 -12.56 -6.50 -18.79
C GLY A 55 -12.34 -6.33 -17.28
N ILE A 56 -13.06 -7.12 -16.46
CA ILE A 56 -12.94 -7.10 -15.00
C ILE A 56 -11.54 -7.50 -14.54
N SER A 57 -10.92 -8.49 -15.20
CA SER A 57 -9.58 -8.96 -14.83
C SER A 57 -8.48 -7.94 -15.07
N LYS A 58 -8.72 -6.96 -15.96
CA LYS A 58 -7.80 -5.84 -16.22
C LYS A 58 -8.10 -4.57 -15.43
N LEU A 59 -9.15 -4.58 -14.62
CA LEU A 59 -9.52 -3.43 -13.84
C LEU A 59 -8.55 -3.26 -12.67
N THR A 60 -7.78 -2.18 -12.68
CA THR A 60 -6.97 -1.76 -11.54
C THR A 60 -7.81 -0.86 -10.64
N VAL A 61 -7.90 -1.23 -9.36
CA VAL A 61 -8.64 -0.42 -8.38
C VAL A 61 -7.64 0.53 -7.73
N GLU A 62 -7.51 1.70 -8.30
CA GLU A 62 -6.74 2.79 -7.72
C GLU A 62 -7.66 3.98 -7.45
N ASN A 63 -7.49 4.56 -6.26
CA ASN A 63 -8.22 5.77 -5.88
C ASN A 63 -7.25 6.70 -5.15
N LYS A 64 -7.11 7.92 -5.67
CA LYS A 64 -6.24 8.94 -5.09
C LYS A 64 -7.02 9.70 -4.04
N PHE A 65 -6.46 9.85 -2.84
CA PHE A 65 -7.11 10.61 -1.76
C PHE A 65 -7.40 12.06 -2.17
N ILE A 66 -6.52 12.64 -2.97
CA ILE A 66 -6.66 14.00 -3.48
C ILE A 66 -7.94 14.16 -4.32
N ASP A 67 -8.35 13.14 -5.07
CA ASP A 67 -9.49 13.18 -5.99
C ASP A 67 -10.87 13.19 -5.28
N TYR A 68 -10.90 12.96 -3.95
CA TYR A 68 -12.13 13.14 -3.16
C TYR A 68 -12.54 14.61 -3.02
N PHE A 69 -11.61 15.53 -3.26
CA PHE A 69 -11.86 16.97 -3.17
C PHE A 69 -12.05 17.57 -4.55
N LYS A 70 -12.96 18.53 -4.67
CA LYS A 70 -13.14 19.26 -5.93
C LYS A 70 -11.87 20.07 -6.25
N PRO A 71 -11.40 20.12 -7.51
CA PRO A 71 -10.19 20.85 -7.91
C PRO A 71 -10.21 22.36 -7.58
N THR A 72 -11.40 22.90 -7.36
CA THR A 72 -11.60 24.31 -7.00
C THR A 72 -11.36 24.62 -5.53
N THR A 73 -11.35 23.58 -4.66
CA THR A 73 -11.17 23.77 -3.21
C THR A 73 -9.72 24.05 -2.84
N GLU A 74 -9.53 24.84 -1.77
CA GLU A 74 -8.18 25.12 -1.25
C GLU A 74 -7.50 23.86 -0.73
N ILE A 75 -8.27 22.90 -0.18
CA ILE A 75 -7.76 21.61 0.28
C ILE A 75 -7.13 20.85 -0.88
N TYR A 76 -7.82 20.76 -2.04
CA TYR A 76 -7.27 20.10 -3.22
C TYR A 76 -5.97 20.76 -3.68
N LYS A 77 -5.95 22.09 -3.76
CA LYS A 77 -4.76 22.84 -4.18
C LYS A 77 -3.59 22.65 -3.21
N GLY A 78 -3.88 22.68 -1.90
CA GLY A 78 -2.89 22.46 -0.85
C GLY A 78 -2.31 21.02 -0.91
N LEU A 79 -3.16 20.00 -0.97
CA LEU A 79 -2.73 18.61 -1.10
C LEU A 79 -1.95 18.36 -2.39
N SER A 80 -2.41 18.90 -3.51
CA SER A 80 -1.71 18.78 -4.79
C SER A 80 -0.34 19.46 -4.76
N LEU A 81 -0.22 20.61 -4.08
CA LEU A 81 1.06 21.27 -3.90
C LEU A 81 2.02 20.45 -3.03
N ILE A 82 1.52 19.89 -1.93
CA ILE A 82 2.30 19.00 -1.05
C ILE A 82 2.76 17.77 -1.84
N ASP A 83 1.85 17.15 -2.58
CA ASP A 83 2.13 15.95 -3.35
C ASP A 83 3.23 16.17 -4.40
N GLN A 84 3.15 17.26 -5.15
CA GLN A 84 4.10 17.57 -6.23
C GLN A 84 5.40 18.23 -5.77
N LYS A 85 5.36 19.04 -4.71
CA LYS A 85 6.50 19.87 -4.30
C LYS A 85 7.21 19.36 -3.05
N LEU A 86 6.50 18.64 -2.17
CA LEU A 86 7.06 18.12 -0.92
C LEU A 86 7.23 16.59 -0.95
N GLY A 87 7.12 15.98 -2.14
CA GLY A 87 7.49 14.59 -2.37
C GLY A 87 6.41 13.55 -2.04
N GLY A 88 5.13 13.93 -2.05
CA GLY A 88 4.03 12.98 -1.86
C GLY A 88 3.22 13.22 -0.59
N THR A 89 1.99 12.70 -0.59
CA THR A 89 1.02 12.85 0.51
C THR A 89 0.82 11.58 1.30
N ALA A 90 1.02 10.41 0.69
CA ALA A 90 0.83 9.12 1.36
C ALA A 90 2.18 8.52 1.79
N THR A 91 2.24 7.96 2.99
CA THR A 91 3.46 7.31 3.51
C THR A 91 3.46 5.81 3.23
N LEU A 92 4.62 5.30 2.84
CA LEU A 92 4.98 3.89 2.82
C LEU A 92 6.15 3.72 3.78
N ASP A 93 5.91 3.08 4.90
CA ASP A 93 6.93 2.86 5.92
C ASP A 93 7.49 1.45 5.80
N VAL A 94 8.81 1.35 5.69
CA VAL A 94 9.56 0.11 5.71
C VAL A 94 10.21 0.02 7.08
N ILE A 95 9.81 -0.96 7.88
CA ILE A 95 10.39 -1.25 9.18
C ILE A 95 11.24 -2.50 9.03
N ILE A 96 12.50 -2.43 9.45
CA ILE A 96 13.46 -3.53 9.36
C ILE A 96 13.89 -3.87 10.79
N ASP A 97 13.77 -5.15 11.15
CA ASP A 97 14.22 -5.69 12.43
C ASP A 97 15.72 -5.99 12.32
N ALA A 98 16.47 -5.71 13.40
CA ALA A 98 17.86 -6.14 13.52
C ALA A 98 17.92 -7.68 13.45
N PRO A 99 18.94 -8.26 12.81
CA PRO A 99 19.18 -9.69 12.90
C PRO A 99 19.38 -10.06 14.39
N GLU A 100 18.88 -11.23 14.78
CA GLU A 100 19.20 -11.79 16.10
C GLU A 100 20.70 -12.14 16.13
N LEU A 101 21.51 -11.16 16.52
CA LEU A 101 22.90 -11.44 16.84
C LEU A 101 22.88 -12.25 18.14
N LEU A 102 23.46 -13.46 18.09
CA LEU A 102 23.89 -14.12 19.29
C LEU A 102 24.86 -13.15 19.97
N LYS A 103 24.57 -12.73 21.19
CA LYS A 103 25.34 -11.75 21.99
C LYS A 103 26.83 -12.14 22.22
N GLU A 104 27.29 -13.21 21.58
CA GLU A 104 28.64 -13.77 21.72
C GLU A 104 29.68 -13.20 20.74
N ASP A 105 29.26 -12.53 19.65
CA ASP A 105 30.21 -12.13 18.58
C ASP A 105 30.73 -10.68 18.68
N LEU A 106 30.27 -9.89 19.65
CA LEU A 106 30.67 -8.48 19.79
C LEU A 106 31.92 -8.25 20.71
N SER A 107 32.43 -9.31 21.32
CA SER A 107 33.54 -9.17 22.31
C SER A 107 34.94 -9.40 21.74
N ASP A 108 35.11 -9.70 20.43
CA ASP A 108 36.38 -10.24 19.93
C ASP A 108 37.13 -9.31 18.97
N GLY A 109 36.91 -8.02 18.98
CA GLY A 109 37.41 -7.10 17.92
C GLY A 109 38.28 -5.91 18.29
N PHE A 110 38.55 -5.63 19.56
CA PHE A 110 39.44 -4.54 19.92
C PHE A 110 40.61 -5.02 20.78
N ASP A 111 41.78 -5.15 20.14
CA ASP A 111 43.04 -5.40 20.80
C ASP A 111 43.46 -4.21 21.69
N ASP A 112 43.91 -4.58 22.90
CA ASP A 112 44.38 -3.79 24.02
C ASP A 112 45.54 -2.82 23.72
N GLU A 113 45.27 -1.61 23.18
CA GLU A 113 46.35 -0.62 23.09
C GLU A 113 45.93 0.84 23.38
N PHE A 114 44.81 1.06 24.09
CA PHE A 114 44.43 2.40 24.53
C PHE A 114 44.37 2.45 26.07
N ASP A 115 44.86 3.59 26.62
CA ASP A 115 44.91 3.93 28.04
C ASP A 115 43.63 3.54 28.76
N ASP A 116 43.75 2.70 29.81
CA ASP A 116 42.66 1.95 30.45
C ASP A 116 41.39 2.76 30.79
N ASP A 117 41.52 4.04 31.14
CA ASP A 117 40.41 4.88 31.61
C ASP A 117 39.58 5.49 30.42
N PHE A 118 40.18 5.68 29.24
CA PHE A 118 39.50 6.20 28.06
C PHE A 118 38.96 5.06 27.20
N GLY A 119 39.58 3.92 27.17
CA GLY A 119 39.16 2.70 26.53
C GLY A 119 37.88 2.13 27.15
N GLU A 120 37.81 2.05 28.49
CA GLU A 120 36.63 1.60 29.24
C GLU A 120 35.43 2.54 28.98
N PHE A 121 35.66 3.86 28.94
CA PHE A 121 34.64 4.85 28.63
C PHE A 121 34.10 4.72 27.18
N LEU A 122 34.96 4.38 26.20
CA LEU A 122 34.56 4.19 24.80
C LEU A 122 33.85 2.83 24.58
N ASN A 123 34.31 1.78 25.26
CA ASN A 123 33.72 0.45 25.11
C ASN A 123 32.30 0.38 25.71
N ASP A 124 32.06 1.01 26.84
CA ASP A 124 30.70 1.10 27.43
C ASP A 124 29.74 1.90 26.51
N GLU A 125 30.25 2.91 25.81
CA GLU A 125 29.44 3.75 24.91
C GLU A 125 29.22 3.12 23.52
N ILE A 126 30.19 2.33 23.01
CA ILE A 126 30.05 1.59 21.75
C ILE A 126 29.09 0.41 21.93
N ASP A 127 29.13 -0.29 23.06
CA ASP A 127 28.21 -1.39 23.38
C ASP A 127 26.75 -0.91 23.54
N ASP A 128 26.52 0.35 23.93
CA ASP A 128 25.19 0.93 24.12
C ASP A 128 24.61 1.57 22.83
N GLN A 129 25.38 1.62 21.72
CA GLN A 129 24.94 2.25 20.47
C GLN A 129 23.84 1.48 19.73
N GLY A 130 23.68 0.18 20.02
CA GLY A 130 22.73 -0.68 19.32
C GLY A 130 23.14 -1.05 17.91
N TYR A 131 22.48 -2.08 17.36
CA TYR A 131 22.83 -2.67 16.06
C TYR A 131 22.86 -1.69 14.88
N TRP A 132 21.88 -0.80 14.82
CA TRP A 132 21.68 0.07 13.63
C TRP A 132 22.57 1.31 13.58
N PHE A 133 23.16 1.69 14.71
CA PHE A 133 23.89 2.96 14.81
C PHE A 133 25.41 2.76 14.73
N ASN A 134 25.87 2.00 13.72
CA ASN A 134 27.27 1.87 13.38
C ASN A 134 27.48 2.19 11.89
N SER A 135 28.72 2.47 11.46
CA SER A 135 29.06 2.93 10.13
C SER A 135 28.63 1.95 9.03
N ASP A 136 28.84 0.65 9.23
CA ASP A 136 28.53 -0.37 8.23
C ASP A 136 27.02 -0.58 8.06
N ASN A 137 26.29 -0.65 9.17
CA ASN A 137 24.82 -0.83 9.14
C ASN A 137 24.12 0.43 8.64
N LEU A 138 24.64 1.63 8.96
CA LEU A 138 24.15 2.87 8.39
C LEU A 138 24.41 2.97 6.89
N ALA A 139 25.58 2.53 6.42
CA ALA A 139 25.87 2.45 4.99
C ALA A 139 24.92 1.47 4.27
N TYR A 140 24.61 0.33 4.90
CA TYR A 140 23.62 -0.61 4.37
C TYR A 140 22.21 0.03 4.31
N LEU A 141 21.77 0.72 5.38
CA LEU A 141 20.51 1.46 5.37
C LEU A 141 20.46 2.56 4.31
N GLU A 142 21.59 3.22 4.06
CA GLU A 142 21.71 4.22 3.00
C GLU A 142 21.45 3.60 1.63
N THR A 143 21.91 2.39 1.36
CA THR A 143 21.63 1.71 0.08
C THR A 143 20.13 1.42 -0.12
N ILE A 144 19.41 1.06 0.95
CA ILE A 144 17.96 0.86 0.92
C ILE A 144 17.23 2.20 0.77
N HIS A 145 17.69 3.23 1.48
CA HIS A 145 17.17 4.59 1.38
C HIS A 145 17.26 5.11 -0.06
N ASP A 146 18.44 5.04 -0.67
CA ASP A 146 18.69 5.50 -2.04
C ASP A 146 17.91 4.68 -3.07
N TYR A 147 17.77 3.37 -2.86
CA TYR A 147 16.92 2.53 -3.69
C TYR A 147 15.48 3.01 -3.67
N LEU A 148 14.92 3.33 -2.50
CA LEU A 148 13.56 3.83 -2.37
C LEU A 148 13.42 5.22 -2.99
N GLU A 149 14.39 6.12 -2.75
CA GLU A 149 14.36 7.50 -3.25
C GLU A 149 14.51 7.59 -4.78
N ASN A 150 15.20 6.62 -5.40
CA ASN A 150 15.34 6.54 -6.85
C ASN A 150 14.10 6.00 -7.58
N ARG A 151 13.05 5.60 -6.87
CA ARG A 151 11.81 5.15 -7.51
C ARG A 151 10.95 6.33 -7.96
N PRO A 152 10.40 6.28 -9.19
CA PRO A 152 9.64 7.40 -9.74
C PRO A 152 8.32 7.66 -9.00
N GLU A 153 7.76 6.67 -8.30
CA GLU A 153 6.54 6.78 -7.52
C GLU A 153 6.78 7.39 -6.13
N ILE A 154 8.05 7.48 -5.70
CA ILE A 154 8.46 7.98 -4.39
C ILE A 154 9.11 9.34 -4.58
N GLY A 155 8.64 10.33 -3.86
CA GLY A 155 9.18 11.68 -4.00
C GLY A 155 10.21 12.05 -2.94
N LYS A 156 10.13 11.47 -1.75
CA LYS A 156 11.10 11.68 -0.68
C LYS A 156 11.10 10.52 0.32
N VAL A 157 12.29 10.15 0.75
CA VAL A 157 12.50 9.18 1.83
C VAL A 157 13.09 9.89 3.05
N LEU A 158 12.59 9.55 4.23
CA LEU A 158 13.10 10.02 5.50
C LEU A 158 13.50 8.80 6.34
N SER A 159 14.72 8.80 6.84
CA SER A 159 15.27 7.75 7.68
C SER A 159 16.42 8.32 8.52
N VAL A 160 17.01 7.51 9.37
CA VAL A 160 18.25 7.87 10.08
C VAL A 160 19.34 8.35 9.10
N SER A 161 19.46 7.66 7.95
CA SER A 161 20.43 8.02 6.90
C SER A 161 20.27 9.49 6.44
N SER A 162 19.06 10.05 6.48
CA SER A 162 18.85 11.47 6.16
C SER A 162 19.52 12.41 7.15
N GLY A 163 19.50 12.04 8.44
CA GLY A 163 20.19 12.80 9.50
C GLY A 163 21.71 12.64 9.39
N ILE A 164 22.18 11.43 9.14
CA ILE A 164 23.62 11.14 8.99
C ILE A 164 24.21 11.86 7.77
N LYS A 165 23.54 11.84 6.61
CA LYS A 165 23.96 12.62 5.42
C LYS A 165 24.10 14.11 5.73
N LEU A 166 23.23 14.67 6.58
CA LEU A 166 23.32 16.04 7.00
C LEU A 166 24.56 16.29 7.87
N ALA A 167 24.87 15.35 8.79
CA ALA A 167 26.05 15.40 9.64
C ALA A 167 27.35 15.25 8.82
N GLU A 168 27.38 14.35 7.83
CA GLU A 168 28.52 14.21 6.89
C GLU A 168 28.77 15.48 6.07
N ILE A 169 27.70 16.16 5.62
CA ILE A 169 27.86 17.46 4.96
C ILE A 169 28.53 18.49 5.90
N ALA A 170 28.17 18.47 7.18
CA ALA A 170 28.81 19.31 8.19
C ALA A 170 30.26 18.90 8.47
N ASN A 171 30.60 17.62 8.26
CA ASN A 171 31.96 17.05 8.36
C ASN A 171 32.74 17.13 7.02
N ASN A 172 32.53 18.16 6.23
CA ASN A 172 33.17 18.39 4.92
C ASN A 172 32.90 17.30 3.87
N GLY A 173 31.90 16.46 4.05
CA GLY A 173 31.54 15.37 3.15
C GLY A 173 32.25 14.05 3.45
N ASP A 174 33.06 13.98 4.49
CA ASP A 174 33.68 12.73 4.95
C ASP A 174 32.68 11.88 5.73
N ARG A 175 32.71 10.55 5.55
CA ARG A 175 31.89 9.61 6.30
C ARG A 175 32.26 9.64 7.79
N LEU A 176 31.24 9.53 8.62
CA LEU A 176 31.41 9.47 10.07
C LEU A 176 31.92 8.08 10.49
N THR A 177 32.97 8.08 11.28
CA THR A 177 33.49 6.86 11.96
C THR A 177 32.57 6.48 13.13
N ASP A 178 32.68 5.25 13.63
CA ASP A 178 31.87 4.76 14.77
C ASP A 178 32.06 5.62 16.01
N LEU A 179 33.30 6.12 16.24
CA LEU A 179 33.58 7.05 17.32
C LEU A 179 32.86 8.39 17.15
N GLU A 180 32.85 8.94 15.93
CA GLU A 180 32.15 10.19 15.62
C GLU A 180 30.63 10.02 15.73
N LEU A 181 30.09 8.84 15.35
CA LEU A 181 28.69 8.50 15.51
C LEU A 181 28.31 8.42 17.00
N ALA A 182 29.14 7.77 17.84
CA ALA A 182 28.96 7.71 19.30
C ALA A 182 28.92 9.10 19.90
N LEU A 183 29.90 9.92 19.52
CA LEU A 183 30.01 11.29 20.01
C LEU A 183 28.82 12.16 19.53
N LEU A 184 28.40 11.98 18.26
CA LEU A 184 27.24 12.66 17.71
C LEU A 184 25.99 12.35 18.54
N ARG A 185 25.73 11.06 18.84
CA ARG A 185 24.57 10.63 19.61
C ARG A 185 24.57 11.25 21.01
N LYS A 186 25.72 11.28 21.68
CA LYS A 186 25.89 11.84 23.02
C LYS A 186 25.76 13.36 23.08
N LEU A 187 26.22 14.05 22.04
CA LEU A 187 26.18 15.51 21.97
C LEU A 187 24.86 16.07 21.44
N LEU A 188 24.01 15.22 20.86
CA LEU A 188 22.69 15.65 20.39
C LEU A 188 21.83 16.08 21.59
N PRO A 189 21.27 17.31 21.56
CA PRO A 189 20.26 17.69 22.55
C PRO A 189 19.05 16.75 22.49
N GLU A 190 18.46 16.39 23.65
CA GLU A 190 17.32 15.49 23.77
C GLU A 190 16.16 15.85 22.81
N ASP A 191 15.90 17.13 22.61
CA ASP A 191 14.87 17.61 21.68
C ASP A 191 15.17 17.23 20.22
N ILE A 192 16.43 17.23 19.82
CA ILE A 192 16.87 16.89 18.46
C ILE A 192 16.97 15.38 18.31
N GLU A 193 17.49 14.67 19.31
CA GLU A 193 17.53 13.21 19.33
C GLU A 193 16.13 12.63 19.19
N SER A 194 15.16 13.13 19.93
CA SER A 194 13.76 12.66 19.85
C SER A 194 13.13 12.89 18.49
N GLN A 195 13.49 13.93 17.76
CA GLN A 195 12.94 14.26 16.45
C GLN A 195 13.66 13.55 15.30
N LEU A 196 14.98 13.36 15.40
CA LEU A 196 15.80 12.81 14.32
C LEU A 196 16.07 11.32 14.45
N LEU A 197 16.27 10.82 15.67
CA LEU A 197 16.61 9.42 15.90
C LEU A 197 15.40 8.60 16.35
N SER A 198 14.73 9.01 17.43
CA SER A 198 13.62 8.23 18.02
C SER A 198 12.42 8.05 17.08
N ALA A 199 12.27 8.92 16.05
CA ALA A 199 11.26 8.77 15.03
C ALA A 199 11.57 7.63 14.03
N TYR A 200 12.84 7.23 13.93
CA TYR A 200 13.31 6.28 12.92
C TYR A 200 14.03 5.06 13.49
N ILE A 201 14.47 5.11 14.74
CA ILE A 201 15.07 3.98 15.47
C ILE A 201 14.28 3.79 16.76
N THR A 202 13.98 2.54 17.10
CA THR A 202 13.32 2.18 18.37
C THR A 202 14.31 2.26 19.53
N ASN A 203 13.81 2.53 20.75
CA ASN A 203 14.62 2.41 21.97
C ASN A 203 15.17 0.98 22.08
N GLY A 204 16.51 0.85 22.16
CA GLY A 204 17.21 -0.43 22.12
C GLY A 204 17.66 -0.83 20.71
N ASP A 205 17.51 0.04 19.72
CA ASP A 205 18.02 -0.05 18.34
C ASP A 205 17.75 -1.37 17.60
N ASN A 206 16.67 -2.05 18.01
CA ASN A 206 16.29 -3.33 17.40
C ASN A 206 15.51 -3.18 16.09
N GLN A 207 14.96 -2.01 15.83
CA GLN A 207 14.16 -1.73 14.63
C GLN A 207 14.52 -0.37 14.04
N VAL A 208 14.60 -0.32 12.73
CA VAL A 208 14.77 0.92 11.98
C VAL A 208 13.59 1.14 11.05
N ARG A 209 13.17 2.39 10.88
CA ARG A 209 12.08 2.81 10.02
C ARG A 209 12.60 3.72 8.91
N LEU A 210 12.29 3.35 7.67
CA LEU A 210 12.42 4.21 6.50
C LEU A 210 11.02 4.63 6.08
N SER A 211 10.76 5.94 6.08
CA SER A 211 9.46 6.50 5.72
C SER A 211 9.54 7.13 4.32
N ALA A 212 9.00 6.43 3.34
CA ALA A 212 8.93 6.87 1.96
C ALA A 212 7.61 7.59 1.69
N ARG A 213 7.65 8.77 1.09
CA ARG A 213 6.46 9.49 0.65
C ARG A 213 6.13 9.12 -0.79
N VAL A 214 4.91 8.62 -1.00
CA VAL A 214 4.40 8.22 -2.31
C VAL A 214 3.68 9.41 -2.95
N ILE A 215 4.03 9.69 -4.21
CA ILE A 215 3.41 10.74 -5.02
C ILE A 215 2.09 10.20 -5.56
N GLU A 216 0.96 10.62 -4.98
CA GLU A 216 -0.36 10.15 -5.39
C GLU A 216 -0.76 10.63 -6.79
N SER A 217 -0.24 11.80 -7.22
CA SER A 217 -0.48 12.33 -8.55
C SER A 217 0.35 11.68 -9.65
N TYR A 218 1.28 10.77 -9.31
CA TYR A 218 2.08 10.06 -10.30
C TYR A 218 1.20 9.28 -11.28
N GLU A 219 1.38 9.52 -12.59
CA GLU A 219 0.63 8.84 -13.64
C GLU A 219 1.04 7.36 -13.71
N GLY A 220 0.07 6.48 -13.54
CA GLY A 220 0.31 5.03 -13.54
C GLY A 220 0.68 4.45 -12.17
N LEU A 221 0.54 5.20 -11.09
CA LEU A 221 0.71 4.66 -9.74
C LEU A 221 -0.23 3.47 -9.54
N ASN A 222 0.35 2.31 -9.25
CA ASN A 222 -0.36 1.14 -8.75
C ASN A 222 0.24 0.77 -7.39
N ARG A 223 -0.48 1.11 -6.31
CA ARG A 223 0.00 0.88 -4.94
C ARG A 223 0.27 -0.58 -4.64
N LYS A 224 -0.57 -1.47 -5.17
CA LYS A 224 -0.38 -2.91 -5.00
C LYS A 224 0.94 -3.37 -5.65
N ASP A 225 1.20 -2.93 -6.86
CA ASP A 225 2.42 -3.30 -7.58
C ASP A 225 3.66 -2.65 -6.95
N LEU A 226 3.55 -1.40 -6.49
CA LEU A 226 4.61 -0.72 -5.73
C LEU A 226 4.95 -1.50 -4.45
N ILE A 227 3.96 -1.85 -3.63
CA ILE A 227 4.16 -2.60 -2.38
C ILE A 227 4.79 -3.97 -2.66
N ASN A 228 4.28 -4.69 -3.65
CA ASN A 228 4.80 -6.01 -4.02
C ASN A 228 6.21 -5.93 -4.60
N SER A 229 6.50 -4.92 -5.41
CA SER A 229 7.84 -4.68 -5.96
C SER A 229 8.85 -4.37 -4.85
N VAL A 230 8.49 -3.50 -3.89
CA VAL A 230 9.34 -3.19 -2.74
C VAL A 230 9.59 -4.45 -1.91
N LYS A 231 8.55 -5.27 -1.61
CA LYS A 231 8.72 -6.56 -0.91
C LYS A 231 9.71 -7.48 -1.63
N ASN A 232 9.48 -7.70 -2.92
CA ASN A 232 10.33 -8.58 -3.72
C ASN A 232 11.78 -8.07 -3.77
N ASP A 233 11.98 -6.76 -3.89
CA ASP A 233 13.31 -6.17 -3.94
C ASP A 233 14.02 -6.23 -2.59
N LEU A 234 13.32 -6.08 -1.46
CA LEU A 234 13.88 -6.30 -0.12
C LEU A 234 14.37 -7.74 0.06
N GLU A 235 13.61 -8.72 -0.43
CA GLU A 235 13.97 -10.13 -0.33
C GLU A 235 15.09 -10.52 -1.30
N THR A 236 15.05 -10.04 -2.55
CA THR A 236 15.97 -10.50 -3.60
C THR A 236 17.24 -9.67 -3.76
N LYS A 237 17.15 -8.33 -3.60
CA LYS A 237 18.31 -7.43 -3.77
C LYS A 237 19.03 -7.19 -2.46
N PHE A 238 18.26 -7.02 -1.37
CA PHE A 238 18.81 -6.72 -0.04
C PHE A 238 18.92 -7.95 0.85
N ASN A 239 18.45 -9.11 0.40
CA ASN A 239 18.54 -10.39 1.10
C ASN A 239 17.93 -10.37 2.51
N ILE A 240 16.87 -9.57 2.70
CA ILE A 240 16.14 -9.46 3.97
C ILE A 240 15.00 -10.47 3.95
N SER A 241 14.99 -11.38 4.94
CA SER A 241 13.91 -12.38 5.07
C SER A 241 12.56 -11.72 5.36
N SER A 242 11.48 -12.31 4.86
CA SER A 242 10.11 -11.76 4.97
C SER A 242 9.60 -11.59 6.42
N ASP A 243 10.19 -12.26 7.39
CA ASP A 243 9.93 -12.16 8.84
C ASP A 243 10.69 -11.01 9.50
N LYS A 244 11.73 -10.49 8.85
CA LYS A 244 12.61 -9.43 9.37
C LYS A 244 12.25 -8.03 8.87
N TYR A 245 11.24 -7.88 8.05
CA TYR A 245 10.74 -6.56 7.67
C TYR A 245 9.21 -6.49 7.68
N LYS A 246 8.69 -5.28 7.86
CA LYS A 246 7.25 -4.99 7.80
C LYS A 246 7.01 -3.75 6.95
N LEU A 247 6.09 -3.86 5.99
CA LEU A 247 5.60 -2.69 5.28
C LEU A 247 4.32 -2.20 5.94
N THR A 248 4.27 -0.92 6.24
CA THR A 248 3.12 -0.25 6.87
C THR A 248 2.96 1.18 6.31
N GLY A 249 2.17 2.00 6.97
CA GLY A 249 1.90 3.35 6.51
C GLY A 249 0.56 3.48 5.79
N ILE A 250 0.20 4.72 5.48
CA ILE A 250 -1.11 5.06 4.89
C ILE A 250 -1.30 4.36 3.55
N SER A 251 -0.24 4.25 2.72
CA SER A 251 -0.30 3.59 1.42
C SER A 251 -0.69 2.10 1.52
N VAL A 252 -0.14 1.38 2.52
CA VAL A 252 -0.43 -0.05 2.73
C VAL A 252 -1.84 -0.24 3.27
N ILE A 253 -2.23 0.57 4.28
CA ILE A 253 -3.57 0.51 4.88
C ILE A 253 -4.63 0.78 3.82
N TYR A 254 -4.42 1.83 3.02
CA TYR A 254 -5.35 2.24 1.98
C TYR A 254 -5.47 1.19 0.86
N ASN A 255 -4.34 0.61 0.42
CA ASN A 255 -4.35 -0.50 -0.52
C ASN A 255 -5.16 -1.69 0.01
N ASN A 256 -4.89 -2.12 1.24
CA ASN A 256 -5.58 -3.27 1.85
C ASN A 256 -7.08 -3.01 2.01
N LEU A 257 -7.46 -1.79 2.39
CA LEU A 257 -8.86 -1.38 2.53
C LEU A 257 -9.57 -1.42 1.16
N LEU A 258 -8.96 -0.84 0.12
CA LEU A 258 -9.53 -0.85 -1.23
C LEU A 258 -9.68 -2.27 -1.78
N GLN A 259 -8.66 -3.11 -1.63
CA GLN A 259 -8.70 -4.51 -2.10
C GLN A 259 -9.79 -5.31 -1.36
N SER A 260 -9.94 -5.10 -0.05
CA SER A 260 -10.97 -5.76 0.76
C SER A 260 -12.38 -5.30 0.37
N LEU A 261 -12.59 -3.99 0.21
CA LEU A 261 -13.87 -3.44 -0.24
C LEU A 261 -14.26 -3.97 -1.62
N PHE A 262 -13.32 -3.96 -2.56
CA PHE A 262 -13.56 -4.44 -3.92
C PHE A 262 -13.89 -5.94 -3.96
N GLY A 263 -13.14 -6.74 -3.20
CA GLY A 263 -13.44 -8.18 -3.06
C GLY A 263 -14.84 -8.43 -2.47
N SER A 264 -15.23 -7.67 -1.46
CA SER A 264 -16.55 -7.74 -0.85
C SER A 264 -17.67 -7.33 -1.82
N LEU A 265 -17.45 -6.26 -2.61
CA LEU A 265 -18.41 -5.83 -3.62
C LEU A 265 -18.63 -6.89 -4.70
N ILE A 266 -17.56 -7.46 -5.24
CA ILE A 266 -17.67 -8.56 -6.25
C ILE A 266 -18.35 -9.75 -5.65
N GLY A 267 -18.01 -10.14 -4.41
CA GLY A 267 -18.64 -11.26 -3.73
C GLY A 267 -20.14 -11.06 -3.53
N SER A 268 -20.58 -9.88 -3.07
CA SER A 268 -22.00 -9.58 -2.88
C SER A 268 -22.79 -9.54 -4.20
N ILE A 269 -22.22 -8.97 -5.25
CA ILE A 269 -22.82 -9.02 -6.59
C ILE A 269 -22.95 -10.47 -7.08
N GLY A 270 -21.93 -11.29 -6.90
CA GLY A 270 -21.96 -12.71 -7.25
C GLY A 270 -23.08 -13.49 -6.53
N ILE A 271 -23.25 -13.26 -5.23
CA ILE A 271 -24.32 -13.87 -4.42
C ILE A 271 -25.70 -13.45 -4.94
N VAL A 272 -25.88 -12.16 -5.23
CA VAL A 272 -27.15 -11.65 -5.76
C VAL A 272 -27.49 -12.30 -7.11
N PHE A 273 -26.54 -12.34 -8.05
CA PHE A 273 -26.75 -12.99 -9.33
C PHE A 273 -27.07 -14.48 -9.19
N THR A 274 -26.35 -15.18 -8.33
CA THR A 274 -26.59 -16.60 -8.05
C THR A 274 -27.99 -16.82 -7.46
N SER A 275 -28.41 -15.99 -6.51
CA SER A 275 -29.74 -16.06 -5.92
C SER A 275 -30.86 -15.83 -6.94
N ILE A 276 -30.69 -14.84 -7.82
CA ILE A 276 -31.63 -14.58 -8.90
C ILE A 276 -31.68 -15.76 -9.87
N PHE A 277 -30.54 -16.33 -10.24
CA PHE A 277 -30.44 -17.48 -11.12
C PHE A 277 -31.16 -18.70 -10.54
N ILE A 278 -30.94 -19.02 -9.27
CA ILE A 278 -31.64 -20.08 -8.54
C ILE A 278 -33.15 -19.82 -8.53
N MET A 279 -33.56 -18.58 -8.25
CA MET A 279 -35.00 -18.25 -8.27
C MET A 279 -35.63 -18.48 -9.64
N PHE A 280 -34.95 -18.12 -10.73
CA PHE A 280 -35.42 -18.40 -12.09
C PHE A 280 -35.51 -19.89 -12.38
N LEU A 281 -34.56 -20.71 -11.93
CA LEU A 281 -34.60 -22.15 -12.08
C LEU A 281 -35.83 -22.76 -11.40
N PHE A 282 -36.19 -22.28 -10.20
CA PHE A 282 -37.39 -22.73 -9.48
C PHE A 282 -38.68 -22.29 -10.18
N LEU A 283 -38.74 -21.05 -10.68
CA LEU A 283 -39.93 -20.53 -11.36
C LEU A 283 -40.17 -21.17 -12.71
N CYS A 284 -39.13 -21.36 -13.52
CA CYS A 284 -39.27 -21.88 -14.86
C CYS A 284 -39.42 -23.39 -14.90
N LYS A 285 -39.13 -24.15 -13.81
CA LYS A 285 -39.20 -25.64 -13.71
C LYS A 285 -38.58 -26.38 -14.91
N SER A 286 -37.74 -25.76 -15.68
CA SER A 286 -37.16 -26.32 -16.91
C SER A 286 -35.68 -25.87 -17.02
N ILE A 287 -34.81 -26.86 -17.12
CA ILE A 287 -33.40 -26.67 -17.46
C ILE A 287 -33.19 -26.76 -19.00
N LYS A 288 -34.30 -26.76 -19.75
CA LYS A 288 -34.27 -26.78 -21.22
C LYS A 288 -34.35 -25.36 -21.78
#